data_de17c17e67af1bbbc7088419e159df13
#
_entry.id   de17c17e67af1bbbc7088419e159df13
#
_cell.length_a   1.000
_cell.length_b   1.000
_cell.length_c   1.000
_cell.angle_alpha   90.00
_cell.angle_beta   90.00
_cell.angle_gamma   90.00
#
_symmetry.space_group_name_H-M   'P 1'
#
loop_
_entity.id
_entity.type
_entity.pdbx_description
1 polymer ?
#
loop_
_entity_poly.entity_id
_entity_poly.type
_entity_poly.pdbx_seq_one_letter_code
_entity_poly.pdbx_strand_id
1 'polypeptide(L)'
;MSRSQQGLAGAGEWETLRKLLPDFKDKRVLDLGCGYGWHCIYAMEHGASSVVGVDISHKMLEVAKEKTHFPQVEYKCCAIEDVEFSEESFDVILSSLAFHYVADYEILVKKIYRILKSGGKLVFTVEHPVFTAYGTQDWHYNEKGEILHFPVDNYYYEGKRTAVFLGEKVTKYHRTLTTYL
;
A
#
# COMPACT_ATOMS: atom_id res chain seq x y z
N MET A 1 -11.84 4.42 16.21
CA MET A 1 -11.24 3.07 16.34
C MET A 1 -10.20 2.93 15.25
N SER A 2 -9.03 2.34 15.55
CA SER A 2 -7.90 2.28 14.60
C SER A 2 -8.08 1.13 13.58
N ARG A 3 -7.49 1.27 12.38
CA ARG A 3 -7.42 0.20 11.36
C ARG A 3 -6.88 -1.13 11.91
N SER A 4 -5.99 -1.07 12.90
CA SER A 4 -5.47 -2.27 13.57
C SER A 4 -6.54 -3.11 14.28
N GLN A 5 -7.67 -2.50 14.64
CA GLN A 5 -8.78 -3.17 15.35
C GLN A 5 -9.93 -3.56 14.41
N GLN A 6 -10.18 -2.76 13.36
CA GLN A 6 -11.32 -2.96 12.44
C GLN A 6 -10.97 -3.80 11.19
N GLY A 7 -9.69 -4.10 10.99
CA GLY A 7 -9.25 -4.83 9.81
C GLY A 7 -9.57 -4.11 8.50
N LEU A 8 -9.85 -4.88 7.46
CA LEU A 8 -10.19 -4.36 6.13
C LEU A 8 -11.48 -3.53 6.12
N ALA A 9 -12.45 -3.86 6.94
CA ALA A 9 -13.72 -3.11 7.02
C ALA A 9 -13.53 -1.66 7.49
N GLY A 10 -12.45 -1.37 8.20
CA GLY A 10 -12.07 -0.01 8.61
C GLY A 10 -11.33 0.80 7.55
N ALA A 11 -11.04 0.22 6.39
CA ALA A 11 -10.34 0.88 5.29
C ALA A 11 -11.35 1.45 4.28
N GLY A 12 -11.37 2.79 4.14
CA GLY A 12 -12.35 3.46 3.27
C GLY A 12 -12.29 3.04 1.80
N GLU A 13 -11.13 2.58 1.33
CA GLU A 13 -10.90 2.08 -0.03
C GLU A 13 -11.31 0.61 -0.21
N TRP A 14 -11.56 -0.13 0.87
CA TRP A 14 -11.71 -1.58 0.83
C TRP A 14 -12.83 -2.07 -0.11
N GLU A 15 -14.01 -1.48 -0.03
CA GLU A 15 -15.14 -1.89 -0.86
C GLU A 15 -14.87 -1.75 -2.36
N THR A 16 -14.04 -0.78 -2.75
CA THR A 16 -13.62 -0.60 -4.14
C THR A 16 -12.47 -1.53 -4.49
N LEU A 17 -11.45 -1.59 -3.63
CA LEU A 17 -10.29 -2.45 -3.85
C LEU A 17 -10.70 -3.90 -3.99
N ARG A 18 -11.57 -4.40 -3.12
CA ARG A 18 -12.07 -5.78 -3.14
C ARG A 18 -12.65 -6.20 -4.50
N LYS A 19 -13.32 -5.29 -5.20
CA LYS A 19 -13.89 -5.55 -6.54
C LYS A 19 -12.85 -5.66 -7.65
N LEU A 20 -11.66 -5.13 -7.41
CA LEU A 20 -10.54 -5.14 -8.36
C LEU A 20 -9.60 -6.31 -8.12
N LEU A 21 -9.71 -6.97 -6.95
CA LEU A 21 -8.84 -8.09 -6.63
C LEU A 21 -9.12 -9.28 -7.57
N PRO A 22 -8.07 -9.94 -8.07
CA PRO A 22 -8.23 -11.15 -8.88
C PRO A 22 -8.64 -12.34 -8.00
N ASP A 23 -8.98 -13.45 -8.63
CA ASP A 23 -9.12 -14.73 -7.96
C ASP A 23 -7.76 -15.17 -7.38
N PHE A 24 -7.73 -15.52 -6.10
CA PHE A 24 -6.54 -15.94 -5.38
C PHE A 24 -6.34 -17.46 -5.37
N LYS A 25 -7.33 -18.23 -5.83
CA LYS A 25 -7.27 -19.68 -5.75
C LYS A 25 -6.00 -20.23 -6.41
N ASP A 26 -5.22 -20.99 -5.63
CA ASP A 26 -3.95 -21.62 -6.02
C ASP A 26 -2.85 -20.63 -6.43
N LYS A 27 -2.99 -19.33 -6.09
CA LYS A 27 -2.03 -18.28 -6.45
C LYS A 27 -0.99 -18.05 -5.38
N ARG A 28 0.21 -17.71 -5.81
CA ARG A 28 1.26 -17.15 -4.95
C ARG A 28 1.16 -15.64 -4.95
N VAL A 29 0.99 -15.05 -3.79
CA VAL A 29 0.68 -13.62 -3.60
C VAL A 29 1.82 -12.92 -2.88
N LEU A 30 2.14 -11.69 -3.31
CA LEU A 30 3.02 -10.76 -2.61
C LEU A 30 2.22 -9.52 -2.21
N ASP A 31 2.31 -9.11 -0.94
CA ASP A 31 1.71 -7.88 -0.42
C ASP A 31 2.82 -6.91 0.00
N LEU A 32 3.00 -5.83 -0.78
CA LEU A 32 4.04 -4.82 -0.60
C LEU A 32 3.51 -3.65 0.25
N GLY A 33 4.05 -3.50 1.45
CA GLY A 33 3.54 -2.60 2.47
C GLY A 33 2.35 -3.20 3.20
N CYS A 34 2.47 -4.46 3.62
CA CYS A 34 1.37 -5.27 4.16
C CYS A 34 0.83 -4.80 5.52
N GLY A 35 1.58 -3.95 6.23
CA GLY A 35 1.20 -3.43 7.54
C GLY A 35 0.83 -4.54 8.53
N TYR A 36 -0.42 -4.56 8.98
CA TYR A 36 -0.96 -5.56 9.92
C TYR A 36 -1.35 -6.89 9.27
N GLY A 37 -1.02 -7.12 8.00
CA GLY A 37 -1.23 -8.38 7.29
C GLY A 37 -2.67 -8.69 6.87
N TRP A 38 -3.57 -7.72 6.88
CA TRP A 38 -4.98 -7.96 6.58
C TRP A 38 -5.23 -8.48 5.16
N HIS A 39 -4.50 -7.96 4.16
CA HIS A 39 -4.61 -8.46 2.78
C HIS A 39 -3.96 -9.85 2.64
N CYS A 40 -2.90 -10.13 3.39
CA CYS A 40 -2.29 -11.47 3.42
C CYS A 40 -3.28 -12.50 3.95
N ILE A 41 -3.97 -12.20 5.06
CA ILE A 41 -5.00 -13.07 5.64
C ILE A 41 -6.15 -13.24 4.63
N TYR A 42 -6.64 -12.15 4.06
CA TYR A 42 -7.72 -12.17 3.07
C TYR A 42 -7.38 -13.07 1.86
N ALA A 43 -6.16 -12.94 1.31
CA ALA A 43 -5.73 -13.78 0.20
C ALA A 43 -5.73 -15.27 0.57
N MET A 44 -5.27 -15.64 1.77
CA MET A 44 -5.33 -17.02 2.26
C MET A 44 -6.76 -17.53 2.42
N GLU A 45 -7.65 -16.74 3.01
CA GLU A 45 -9.08 -17.07 3.16
C GLU A 45 -9.79 -17.28 1.81
N HIS A 46 -9.22 -16.70 0.73
CA HIS A 46 -9.72 -16.82 -0.65
C HIS A 46 -8.88 -17.79 -1.50
N GLY A 47 -8.16 -18.71 -0.85
CA GLY A 47 -7.56 -19.87 -1.49
C GLY A 47 -6.17 -19.67 -2.08
N ALA A 48 -5.44 -18.60 -1.70
CA ALA A 48 -4.04 -18.46 -2.10
C ALA A 48 -3.22 -19.68 -1.63
N SER A 49 -2.29 -20.14 -2.47
CA SER A 49 -1.39 -21.24 -2.12
C SER A 49 -0.31 -20.82 -1.14
N SER A 50 0.15 -19.57 -1.24
CA SER A 50 1.09 -18.95 -0.29
C SER A 50 1.04 -17.44 -0.43
N VAL A 51 1.42 -16.74 0.66
CA VAL A 51 1.49 -15.28 0.69
C VAL A 51 2.81 -14.84 1.31
N VAL A 52 3.44 -13.84 0.72
CA VAL A 52 4.56 -13.11 1.33
C VAL A 52 4.10 -11.68 1.60
N GLY A 53 4.13 -11.26 2.86
CA GLY A 53 3.88 -9.87 3.26
C GLY A 53 5.20 -9.17 3.56
N VAL A 54 5.37 -7.98 3.02
CA VAL A 54 6.56 -7.15 3.23
C VAL A 54 6.16 -5.83 3.85
N ASP A 55 6.82 -5.44 4.93
CA ASP A 55 6.67 -4.10 5.53
C ASP A 55 7.96 -3.68 6.22
N ILE A 56 8.23 -2.38 6.27
CA ILE A 56 9.39 -1.83 6.96
C ILE A 56 9.19 -1.78 8.49
N SER A 57 7.96 -1.79 8.96
CA SER A 57 7.61 -1.65 10.37
C SER A 57 7.61 -2.99 11.09
N HIS A 58 8.67 -3.25 11.85
CA HIS A 58 8.76 -4.43 12.71
C HIS A 58 7.55 -4.57 13.64
N LYS A 59 7.09 -3.46 14.24
CA LYS A 59 5.92 -3.45 15.15
C LYS A 59 4.62 -3.88 14.43
N MET A 60 4.41 -3.47 13.19
CA MET A 60 3.23 -3.90 12.42
C MET A 60 3.32 -5.39 12.09
N LEU A 61 4.50 -5.86 11.72
CA LEU A 61 4.72 -7.27 11.39
C LEU A 61 4.59 -8.20 12.60
N GLU A 62 4.94 -7.76 13.80
CA GLU A 62 4.66 -8.52 15.04
C GLU A 62 3.16 -8.75 15.19
N VAL A 63 2.35 -7.71 15.09
CA VAL A 63 0.89 -7.81 15.14
C VAL A 63 0.34 -8.64 13.97
N ALA A 64 0.90 -8.52 12.76
CA ALA A 64 0.52 -9.34 11.63
C ALA A 64 0.73 -10.84 11.90
N LYS A 65 1.89 -11.20 12.46
CA LYS A 65 2.22 -12.59 12.82
C LYS A 65 1.30 -13.13 13.90
N GLU A 66 0.96 -12.34 14.93
CA GLU A 66 0.03 -12.75 16.00
C GLU A 66 -1.38 -13.05 15.46
N LYS A 67 -1.83 -12.29 14.45
CA LYS A 67 -3.17 -12.42 13.86
C LYS A 67 -3.27 -13.51 12.79
N THR A 68 -2.14 -13.89 12.22
CA THR A 68 -2.11 -14.83 11.09
C THR A 68 -2.02 -16.27 11.60
N HIS A 69 -3.03 -17.08 11.28
CA HIS A 69 -3.08 -18.50 11.63
C HIS A 69 -2.79 -19.45 10.44
N PHE A 70 -2.26 -18.90 9.34
CA PHE A 70 -1.93 -19.64 8.13
C PHE A 70 -0.42 -19.85 8.04
N PRO A 71 0.08 -21.10 8.13
CA PRO A 71 1.53 -21.38 8.06
C PRO A 71 2.15 -21.06 6.69
N GLN A 72 1.32 -20.85 5.66
CA GLN A 72 1.74 -20.50 4.29
C GLN A 72 2.00 -18.99 4.12
N VAL A 73 1.82 -18.18 5.17
CA VAL A 73 2.13 -16.76 5.15
C VAL A 73 3.52 -16.52 5.73
N GLU A 74 4.38 -15.89 4.95
CA GLU A 74 5.70 -15.41 5.37
C GLU A 74 5.69 -13.89 5.48
N TYR A 75 6.25 -13.34 6.57
CA TYR A 75 6.44 -11.89 6.72
C TYR A 75 7.91 -11.51 6.71
N LYS A 76 8.29 -10.57 5.84
CA LYS A 76 9.63 -10.01 5.69
C LYS A 76 9.68 -8.55 6.13
N CYS A 77 10.61 -8.24 7.04
CA CYS A 77 10.85 -6.87 7.49
C CYS A 77 11.92 -6.22 6.61
N CYS A 78 11.50 -5.50 5.58
CA CYS A 78 12.38 -4.70 4.72
C CYS A 78 11.59 -3.61 4.01
N ALA A 79 12.30 -2.63 3.45
CA ALA A 79 11.66 -1.64 2.59
C ALA A 79 11.17 -2.30 1.27
N ILE A 80 10.13 -1.72 0.68
CA ILE A 80 9.56 -2.21 -0.58
C ILE A 80 10.61 -2.17 -1.69
N GLU A 81 11.48 -1.16 -1.67
CA GLU A 81 12.56 -0.99 -2.64
C GLU A 81 13.64 -2.07 -2.56
N ASP A 82 13.81 -2.66 -1.36
CA ASP A 82 14.89 -3.59 -1.07
C ASP A 82 14.49 -5.07 -1.24
N VAL A 83 13.23 -5.34 -1.62
CA VAL A 83 12.80 -6.73 -1.82
C VAL A 83 13.56 -7.39 -2.97
N GLU A 84 13.98 -8.61 -2.72
CA GLU A 84 14.64 -9.46 -3.72
C GLU A 84 13.89 -10.80 -3.83
N PHE A 85 13.44 -11.11 -5.04
CA PHE A 85 12.77 -12.35 -5.40
C PHE A 85 13.24 -12.80 -6.79
N SER A 86 13.14 -14.09 -7.06
CA SER A 86 13.39 -14.62 -8.40
C SER A 86 12.37 -14.05 -9.40
N GLU A 87 12.75 -14.03 -10.66
CA GLU A 87 11.85 -13.66 -11.74
C GLU A 87 10.61 -14.58 -11.76
N GLU A 88 9.49 -14.07 -12.22
CA GLU A 88 8.23 -14.81 -12.37
C GLU A 88 7.82 -15.60 -11.11
N SER A 89 8.03 -15.01 -9.91
CA SER A 89 7.77 -15.68 -8.64
C SER A 89 6.33 -15.59 -8.18
N PHE A 90 5.57 -14.55 -8.57
CA PHE A 90 4.25 -14.27 -8.04
C PHE A 90 3.19 -14.19 -9.12
N ASP A 91 2.02 -14.75 -8.83
CA ASP A 91 0.84 -14.66 -9.69
C ASP A 91 0.09 -13.34 -9.47
N VAL A 92 0.11 -12.83 -8.24
CA VAL A 92 -0.54 -11.60 -7.83
C VAL A 92 0.38 -10.79 -6.93
N ILE A 93 0.50 -9.50 -7.21
CA ILE A 93 1.18 -8.54 -6.33
C ILE A 93 0.16 -7.49 -5.91
N LEU A 94 0.06 -7.27 -4.60
CA LEU A 94 -0.80 -6.28 -3.98
C LEU A 94 0.04 -5.17 -3.35
N SER A 95 -0.50 -3.97 -3.30
CA SER A 95 0.01 -2.89 -2.45
C SER A 95 -1.11 -1.92 -2.11
N SER A 96 -1.42 -1.76 -0.84
CA SER A 96 -2.46 -0.83 -0.42
C SER A 96 -1.86 0.34 0.35
N LEU A 97 -1.99 1.54 -0.23
CA LEU A 97 -1.56 2.81 0.34
C LEU A 97 -0.07 2.84 0.77
N ALA A 98 0.82 2.22 -0.04
CA ALA A 98 2.25 2.16 0.28
C ALA A 98 3.16 2.79 -0.79
N PHE A 99 2.83 2.76 -2.07
CA PHE A 99 3.73 3.22 -3.13
C PHE A 99 4.06 4.72 -3.10
N HIS A 100 3.25 5.53 -2.44
CA HIS A 100 3.57 6.95 -2.26
C HIS A 100 4.68 7.19 -1.22
N TYR A 101 5.16 6.18 -0.51
CA TYR A 101 6.36 6.25 0.33
C TYR A 101 7.64 5.92 -0.42
N VAL A 102 7.57 5.33 -1.59
CA VAL A 102 8.71 4.88 -2.40
C VAL A 102 9.31 6.04 -3.18
N ALA A 103 10.63 6.22 -3.09
CA ALA A 103 11.33 7.34 -3.73
C ALA A 103 11.40 7.18 -5.26
N ASP A 104 11.76 6.02 -5.74
CA ASP A 104 11.89 5.71 -7.17
C ASP A 104 10.80 4.73 -7.63
N TYR A 105 9.71 5.29 -8.11
CA TYR A 105 8.55 4.50 -8.56
C TYR A 105 8.86 3.71 -9.84
N GLU A 106 9.64 4.27 -10.75
CA GLU A 106 9.99 3.60 -12.02
C GLU A 106 10.83 2.35 -11.77
N ILE A 107 11.84 2.44 -10.90
CA ILE A 107 12.65 1.28 -10.51
C ILE A 107 11.78 0.23 -9.82
N LEU A 108 10.88 0.66 -8.94
CA LEU A 108 9.95 -0.27 -8.28
C LEU A 108 9.07 -1.01 -9.29
N VAL A 109 8.46 -0.30 -10.23
CA VAL A 109 7.58 -0.92 -11.25
C VAL A 109 8.36 -1.90 -12.12
N LYS A 110 9.60 -1.57 -12.53
CA LYS A 110 10.47 -2.50 -13.27
C LYS A 110 10.79 -3.76 -12.44
N LYS A 111 11.05 -3.61 -11.14
CA LYS A 111 11.28 -4.74 -10.23
C LYS A 111 10.03 -5.60 -10.10
N ILE A 112 8.86 -4.99 -9.90
CA ILE A 112 7.56 -5.68 -9.83
C ILE A 112 7.28 -6.45 -11.13
N TYR A 113 7.49 -5.83 -12.28
CA TYR A 113 7.31 -6.48 -13.58
C TYR A 113 8.17 -7.74 -13.73
N ARG A 114 9.42 -7.70 -13.27
CA ARG A 114 10.34 -8.84 -13.35
C ARG A 114 9.90 -10.02 -12.47
N ILE A 115 9.42 -9.73 -11.25
CA ILE A 115 9.04 -10.79 -10.29
C ILE A 115 7.61 -11.30 -10.49
N LEU A 116 6.79 -10.57 -11.26
CA LEU A 116 5.44 -10.98 -11.61
C LEU A 116 5.48 -11.99 -12.76
N LYS A 117 4.74 -13.09 -12.66
CA LYS A 117 4.62 -14.08 -13.71
C LYS A 117 3.93 -13.50 -14.95
N SER A 118 4.20 -14.09 -16.11
CA SER A 118 3.45 -13.77 -17.33
C SER A 118 1.94 -13.96 -17.10
N GLY A 119 1.15 -12.93 -17.41
CA GLY A 119 -0.29 -12.90 -17.13
C GLY A 119 -0.67 -12.65 -15.69
N GLY A 120 0.30 -12.47 -14.80
CA GLY A 120 0.09 -12.08 -13.40
C GLY A 120 -0.55 -10.70 -13.26
N LYS A 121 -1.03 -10.37 -12.07
CA LYS A 121 -1.76 -9.13 -11.80
C LYS A 121 -1.09 -8.30 -10.72
N LEU A 122 -0.87 -7.02 -11.00
CA LEU A 122 -0.56 -6.00 -10.00
C LEU A 122 -1.84 -5.22 -9.67
N VAL A 123 -2.21 -5.17 -8.39
CA VAL A 123 -3.31 -4.33 -7.90
C VAL A 123 -2.78 -3.46 -6.79
N PHE A 124 -2.93 -2.14 -6.92
CA PHE A 124 -2.45 -1.23 -5.89
C PHE A 124 -3.37 -0.04 -5.68
N THR A 125 -3.30 0.53 -4.50
CA THR A 125 -3.90 1.83 -4.17
C THR A 125 -2.84 2.79 -3.66
N VAL A 126 -3.03 4.07 -3.95
CA VAL A 126 -2.19 5.16 -3.44
C VAL A 126 -3.08 6.27 -2.91
N GLU A 127 -2.54 7.13 -2.07
CA GLU A 127 -3.23 8.39 -1.79
C GLU A 127 -3.41 9.16 -3.09
N HIS A 128 -4.63 9.66 -3.32
CA HIS A 128 -4.92 10.42 -4.52
C HIS A 128 -3.95 11.62 -4.61
N PRO A 129 -3.36 11.91 -5.79
CA PRO A 129 -2.38 12.99 -5.95
C PRO A 129 -2.85 14.36 -5.48
N VAL A 130 -4.15 14.62 -5.46
CA VAL A 130 -4.72 15.82 -4.85
C VAL A 130 -4.31 15.96 -3.38
N PHE A 131 -4.29 14.86 -2.60
CA PHE A 131 -3.87 14.88 -1.20
C PHE A 131 -2.38 15.06 -1.02
N THR A 132 -1.56 14.48 -1.89
CA THR A 132 -0.11 14.55 -1.77
C THR A 132 0.49 15.81 -2.40
N ALA A 133 -0.26 16.53 -3.22
CA ALA A 133 0.21 17.76 -3.88
C ALA A 133 0.55 18.83 -2.83
N TYR A 134 -0.32 19.05 -1.85
CA TYR A 134 -0.09 19.97 -0.74
C TYR A 134 0.56 19.24 0.45
N GLY A 135 1.71 19.76 0.91
CA GLY A 135 2.57 19.04 1.85
C GLY A 135 1.93 18.72 3.20
N THR A 136 1.14 19.61 3.78
CA THR A 136 0.52 19.41 5.10
C THR A 136 -0.68 18.49 5.06
N GLN A 137 -1.32 18.34 3.91
CA GLN A 137 -2.56 17.56 3.74
C GLN A 137 -3.72 18.04 4.64
N ASP A 138 -3.75 19.34 4.95
CA ASP A 138 -4.76 19.96 5.80
C ASP A 138 -5.88 20.60 4.98
N TRP A 139 -7.08 20.64 5.58
CA TRP A 139 -8.20 21.39 5.05
C TRP A 139 -8.01 22.90 5.29
N HIS A 140 -8.57 23.69 4.40
CA HIS A 140 -8.69 25.12 4.62
C HIS A 140 -10.00 25.45 5.37
N TYR A 141 -9.86 26.22 6.45
CA TYR A 141 -10.97 26.57 7.35
C TYR A 141 -11.24 28.06 7.30
N ASN A 142 -12.51 28.44 7.54
CA ASN A 142 -12.84 29.84 7.82
C ASN A 142 -12.54 30.20 9.29
N GLU A 143 -12.79 31.46 9.65
CA GLU A 143 -12.57 31.98 11.01
C GLU A 143 -13.43 31.27 12.08
N LYS A 144 -14.51 30.60 11.68
CA LYS A 144 -15.40 29.83 12.57
C LYS A 144 -15.00 28.37 12.70
N GLY A 145 -13.93 27.93 12.03
CA GLY A 145 -13.47 26.53 12.03
C GLY A 145 -14.29 25.61 11.10
N GLU A 146 -15.08 26.16 10.19
CA GLU A 146 -15.83 25.37 9.21
C GLU A 146 -14.93 25.07 7.99
N ILE A 147 -14.98 23.84 7.47
CA ILE A 147 -14.23 23.43 6.29
C ILE A 147 -14.74 24.17 5.06
N LEU A 148 -13.86 24.89 4.38
CA LEU A 148 -14.18 25.58 3.13
C LEU A 148 -13.84 24.72 1.92
N HIS A 149 -12.59 24.22 1.83
CA HIS A 149 -12.12 23.38 0.73
C HIS A 149 -10.84 22.67 1.11
N PHE A 150 -10.45 21.71 0.30
CA PHE A 150 -9.11 21.12 0.36
C PHE A 150 -8.22 21.84 -0.65
N PRO A 151 -7.11 22.49 -0.22
CA PRO A 151 -6.24 23.21 -1.14
C PRO A 151 -5.44 22.22 -2.00
N VAL A 152 -5.44 22.45 -3.30
CA VAL A 152 -4.61 21.71 -4.26
C VAL A 152 -3.58 22.67 -4.82
N ASP A 153 -2.37 22.56 -4.33
CA ASP A 153 -1.26 23.41 -4.76
C ASP A 153 -0.07 22.55 -5.17
N ASN A 154 0.74 23.06 -6.11
CA ASN A 154 1.93 22.37 -6.59
C ASN A 154 1.70 20.98 -7.20
N TYR A 155 0.52 20.71 -7.77
CA TYR A 155 0.16 19.40 -8.34
C TYR A 155 1.13 18.92 -9.43
N TYR A 156 1.65 19.82 -10.25
CA TYR A 156 2.58 19.46 -11.33
C TYR A 156 4.06 19.37 -10.90
N TYR A 157 4.36 19.78 -9.68
CA TYR A 157 5.71 19.70 -9.13
C TYR A 157 5.86 18.42 -8.32
N GLU A 158 6.23 17.35 -8.98
CA GLU A 158 6.46 16.06 -8.34
C GLU A 158 7.66 16.08 -7.38
N GLY A 159 7.73 15.09 -6.49
CA GLY A 159 8.84 14.90 -5.59
C GLY A 159 8.46 14.83 -4.12
N LYS A 160 9.45 14.99 -3.28
CA LYS A 160 9.35 14.81 -1.83
C LYS A 160 8.36 15.77 -1.18
N ARG A 161 7.53 15.24 -0.28
CA ARG A 161 6.64 15.96 0.64
C ARG A 161 6.89 15.48 2.05
N THR A 162 6.66 16.35 3.03
CA THR A 162 6.62 15.98 4.44
C THR A 162 5.17 16.08 4.90
N ALA A 163 4.65 14.98 5.42
CA ALA A 163 3.31 14.90 5.99
C ALA A 163 3.38 14.40 7.43
N VAL A 164 2.27 14.51 8.17
CA VAL A 164 2.14 13.93 9.50
C VAL A 164 1.22 12.70 9.38
N PHE A 165 1.69 11.55 9.84
CA PHE A 165 0.89 10.33 9.88
C PHE A 165 1.01 9.70 11.28
N LEU A 166 -0.14 9.48 11.92
CA LEU A 166 -0.22 8.96 13.32
C LEU A 166 0.65 9.75 14.33
N GLY A 167 0.75 11.07 14.14
CA GLY A 167 1.55 11.95 15.00
C GLY A 167 3.04 12.04 14.65
N GLU A 168 3.52 11.26 13.71
CA GLU A 168 4.91 11.23 13.28
C GLU A 168 5.09 11.90 11.91
N LYS A 169 6.24 12.59 11.75
CA LYS A 169 6.62 13.14 10.44
C LYS A 169 7.05 12.01 9.51
N VAL A 170 6.39 11.92 8.37
CA VAL A 170 6.70 10.93 7.34
C VAL A 170 7.05 11.61 6.03
N THR A 171 7.94 10.98 5.28
CA THR A 171 8.24 11.39 3.91
C THR A 171 7.30 10.67 2.96
N LYS A 172 6.65 11.43 2.08
CA LYS A 172 5.88 10.93 0.94
C LYS A 172 6.45 11.50 -0.35
N TYR A 173 6.21 10.84 -1.45
CA TYR A 173 6.60 11.32 -2.77
C TYR A 173 5.35 11.57 -3.59
N HIS A 174 5.08 12.85 -3.79
CA HIS A 174 4.00 13.29 -4.67
C HIS A 174 4.33 12.95 -6.12
N ARG A 175 3.39 12.33 -6.80
CA ARG A 175 3.40 12.05 -8.23
C ARG A 175 2.03 12.40 -8.79
N THR A 176 2.01 12.89 -10.02
CA THR A 176 0.74 13.10 -10.72
C THR A 176 0.07 11.75 -11.04
N LEU A 177 -1.21 11.79 -11.33
CA LEU A 177 -1.91 10.58 -11.75
C LEU A 177 -1.28 9.96 -13.01
N THR A 178 -0.80 10.80 -13.92
CA THR A 178 -0.14 10.38 -15.17
C THR A 178 1.14 9.59 -14.91
N THR A 179 1.88 9.91 -13.85
CA THR A 179 3.10 9.18 -13.49
C THR A 179 2.82 7.80 -12.90
N TYR A 180 1.66 7.60 -12.27
CA TYR A 180 1.25 6.29 -11.78
C TYR A 180 0.71 5.36 -12.87
N LEU A 181 0.27 5.89 -14.03
CA LEU A 181 -0.34 5.15 -15.15
C LEU A 181 0.63 4.92 -16.31
#